data_9640cadaa318c8ceb4ce210638e30fb1
#
_entry.id   9640cadaa318c8ceb4ce210638e30fb1
#
_cell.length_a   1.000
_cell.length_b   1.000
_cell.length_c   1.000
_cell.angle_alpha   90.00
_cell.angle_beta   90.00
_cell.angle_gamma   90.00
#
_symmetry.space_group_name_H-M   'P 1'
#
loop_
_entity.id
_entity.type
_entity.pdbx_description
1 polymer ?
#
loop_
_entity_poly.entity_id
_entity_poly.type
_entity_poly.pdbx_seq_one_letter_code
_entity_poly.pdbx_strand_id
1 'polypeptide(L)'
;MTEESTIGTITTAEDAVSTVHLAGNATGKFTTVTGDTNIAFDSLDNKATIGTVTEGSTITSQGSAVFNEQYASAEAAAQAAVKAGMVVDNNGDVAADRIVVVESESNGSFSADITEDDDGNSIIDQSTVSKTLNSKTERFGKSVAQNIYAWRLEMNDMNKRLGELRDSEGNTGVWARVNAGKQKADGSKNDFTQFQFGVDTKVEALANIHAGLAFSYTDSDLEYIGGESDNKIFGLAAYGSWLGDNGSFVDVIAKVARLESDSVIDGTSGDFNTTAYSLSAEVGHRFDLAESVFLEPQAEMSWGYVDGKTFTTLNKTSGIATDTTVDSTTSLIGRLGVRAGIKCPNNKGTAYVRTSILHEFDGDVSVTRGDGTYTEDASDTWFEYAIGGNYNLSSTTQFYADLSRTSNAELSEPWRLNVGARWAF
;
A
#
# COMPACT_ATOMS: atom_id res chain seq x y z
N MET A 1 27.94 -2.32 38.86
CA MET A 1 27.80 -3.33 39.91
C MET A 1 26.57 -4.14 39.53
N THR A 2 26.70 -5.43 39.26
CA THR A 2 25.60 -6.33 39.03
C THR A 2 24.87 -6.54 40.37
N GLU A 3 23.61 -6.11 40.47
CA GLU A 3 22.80 -6.41 41.65
C GLU A 3 22.28 -7.86 41.48
N GLU A 4 22.76 -8.76 42.33
CA GLU A 4 22.24 -10.12 42.44
C GLU A 4 21.09 -10.13 43.45
N SER A 5 19.91 -10.51 42.99
CA SER A 5 18.73 -10.64 43.81
C SER A 5 18.34 -12.11 43.97
N THR A 6 18.21 -12.57 45.21
CA THR A 6 17.69 -13.92 45.49
C THR A 6 16.19 -13.84 45.75
N ILE A 7 15.41 -14.48 44.90
CA ILE A 7 13.97 -14.69 45.05
C ILE A 7 13.75 -16.14 45.50
N GLY A 8 13.06 -16.35 46.61
CA GLY A 8 12.84 -17.70 47.14
C GLY A 8 12.04 -18.58 46.17
N THR A 9 10.73 -18.62 46.39
CA THR A 9 9.77 -19.41 45.59
C THR A 9 8.87 -18.51 44.78
N ILE A 10 8.66 -18.82 43.53
CA ILE A 10 7.56 -18.30 42.71
C ILE A 10 6.49 -19.38 42.68
N THR A 11 5.24 -19.02 42.98
CA THR A 11 4.10 -19.90 42.85
C THR A 11 3.03 -19.19 42.03
N THR A 12 2.73 -19.75 40.87
CA THR A 12 1.71 -19.23 39.96
C THR A 12 0.44 -20.08 40.12
N ALA A 13 -0.71 -19.44 40.20
CA ALA A 13 -1.99 -20.13 40.29
C ALA A 13 -2.29 -20.87 38.97
N GLU A 14 -3.13 -21.90 39.04
CA GLU A 14 -3.64 -22.61 37.87
C GLU A 14 -4.31 -21.62 36.90
N ASP A 15 -4.11 -21.77 35.60
CA ASP A 15 -4.59 -20.87 34.54
C ASP A 15 -4.05 -19.42 34.59
N ALA A 16 -3.01 -19.14 35.37
CA ALA A 16 -2.33 -17.85 35.40
C ALA A 16 -0.89 -17.94 34.91
N VAL A 17 -0.30 -16.80 34.58
CA VAL A 17 1.14 -16.69 34.24
C VAL A 17 1.74 -15.60 35.11
N SER A 18 2.81 -15.90 35.81
CA SER A 18 3.60 -14.92 36.57
C SER A 18 4.73 -14.37 35.69
N THR A 19 5.01 -13.06 35.77
CA THR A 19 6.15 -12.47 35.09
C THR A 19 7.12 -11.85 36.07
N VAL A 20 8.39 -12.23 36.02
CA VAL A 20 9.49 -11.57 36.73
C VAL A 20 10.37 -10.87 35.74
N HIS A 21 10.51 -9.56 35.90
CA HIS A 21 11.29 -8.72 34.99
C HIS A 21 12.67 -8.39 35.59
N LEU A 22 13.71 -8.80 34.88
CA LEU A 22 15.11 -8.50 35.19
C LEU A 22 15.52 -7.24 34.40
N ALA A 23 15.40 -6.09 35.05
CA ALA A 23 15.71 -4.80 34.42
C ALA A 23 17.20 -4.45 34.48
N GLY A 24 17.68 -3.75 33.47
CA GLY A 24 19.08 -3.33 33.38
C GLY A 24 20.05 -4.52 33.31
N ASN A 25 20.98 -4.64 34.26
CA ASN A 25 21.96 -5.73 34.34
C ASN A 25 21.67 -6.67 35.52
N ALA A 26 20.41 -6.80 35.92
CA ALA A 26 20.02 -7.60 37.07
C ALA A 26 20.25 -9.10 36.86
N THR A 27 20.63 -9.81 37.91
CA THR A 27 20.72 -11.25 37.98
C THR A 27 19.76 -11.78 39.03
N GLY A 28 18.90 -12.75 38.67
CA GLY A 28 17.91 -13.38 39.56
C GLY A 28 18.30 -14.81 39.91
N LYS A 29 18.18 -15.15 41.22
CA LYS A 29 18.24 -16.55 41.70
C LYS A 29 16.89 -16.96 42.25
N PHE A 30 16.32 -18.02 41.72
CA PHE A 30 15.03 -18.58 42.09
C PHE A 30 15.25 -19.96 42.71
N THR A 31 14.79 -20.19 43.95
CA THR A 31 14.93 -21.44 44.61
C THR A 31 14.01 -22.50 43.99
N THR A 32 12.74 -22.12 43.79
CA THR A 32 11.73 -23.04 43.23
C THR A 32 10.76 -22.21 42.38
N VAL A 33 10.36 -22.72 41.23
CA VAL A 33 9.32 -22.16 40.36
C VAL A 33 8.23 -23.22 40.20
N THR A 34 6.97 -22.82 40.47
CA THR A 34 5.77 -23.63 40.38
C THR A 34 4.75 -22.91 39.52
N GLY A 35 4.23 -23.59 38.50
CA GLY A 35 3.29 -23.04 37.51
C GLY A 35 3.98 -22.18 36.43
N ASP A 36 3.20 -21.71 35.49
CA ASP A 36 3.70 -21.02 34.28
C ASP A 36 4.32 -19.66 34.65
N THR A 37 5.60 -19.48 34.27
CA THR A 37 6.36 -18.30 34.69
C THR A 37 7.18 -17.75 33.52
N ASN A 38 7.02 -16.45 33.26
CA ASN A 38 7.85 -15.70 32.34
C ASN A 38 9.02 -15.04 33.08
N ILE A 39 10.24 -15.23 32.63
CA ILE A 39 11.42 -14.51 33.06
C ILE A 39 11.77 -13.50 31.96
N ALA A 40 11.39 -12.24 32.20
CA ALA A 40 11.60 -11.15 31.23
C ALA A 40 12.96 -10.47 31.47
N PHE A 41 13.63 -10.07 30.38
CA PHE A 41 14.95 -9.44 30.39
C PHE A 41 15.09 -8.31 29.34
N ASP A 42 15.96 -7.33 29.61
CA ASP A 42 16.19 -6.15 28.78
C ASP A 42 17.51 -6.23 27.98
N SER A 43 18.43 -7.12 28.37
CA SER A 43 19.73 -7.26 27.72
C SER A 43 20.32 -8.66 27.94
N LEU A 44 21.35 -9.05 27.15
CA LEU A 44 22.10 -10.29 27.34
C LEU A 44 22.94 -10.33 28.64
N ASP A 45 23.06 -9.20 29.35
CA ASP A 45 23.73 -9.12 30.66
C ASP A 45 22.84 -9.65 31.80
N ASN A 46 21.53 -9.79 31.57
CA ASN A 46 20.61 -10.39 32.52
C ASN A 46 20.80 -11.92 32.57
N LYS A 47 20.69 -12.49 33.75
CA LYS A 47 20.74 -13.94 33.96
C LYS A 47 19.75 -14.35 35.03
N ALA A 48 19.03 -15.44 34.78
CA ALA A 48 18.19 -16.11 35.77
C ALA A 48 18.72 -17.52 36.04
N THR A 49 18.88 -17.89 37.33
CA THR A 49 19.24 -19.26 37.73
C THR A 49 18.07 -19.84 38.51
N ILE A 50 17.59 -21.01 38.13
CA ILE A 50 16.45 -21.69 38.75
C ILE A 50 16.94 -22.98 39.43
N GLY A 51 16.66 -23.12 40.72
CA GLY A 51 17.04 -24.30 41.49
C GLY A 51 16.19 -25.53 41.20
N THR A 52 14.86 -25.34 41.21
CA THR A 52 13.92 -26.44 40.99
C THR A 52 12.69 -25.91 40.21
N VAL A 53 12.33 -26.63 39.16
CA VAL A 53 11.05 -26.42 38.43
C VAL A 53 10.12 -27.55 38.85
N THR A 54 8.91 -27.23 39.29
CA THR A 54 7.91 -28.21 39.68
C THR A 54 7.30 -28.87 38.45
N GLU A 55 7.04 -30.17 38.50
CA GLU A 55 6.40 -30.91 37.40
C GLU A 55 5.11 -30.22 36.93
N GLY A 56 4.92 -30.10 35.64
CA GLY A 56 3.78 -29.42 35.01
C GLY A 56 3.89 -27.89 34.95
N SER A 57 5.06 -27.32 35.30
CA SER A 57 5.33 -25.88 35.16
C SER A 57 6.04 -25.59 33.84
N THR A 58 5.69 -24.46 33.19
CA THR A 58 6.36 -23.98 31.96
C THR A 58 7.17 -22.74 32.26
N ILE A 59 8.45 -22.75 31.90
CA ILE A 59 9.33 -21.60 32.03
C ILE A 59 9.52 -20.94 30.66
N THR A 60 9.12 -19.67 30.55
CA THR A 60 9.31 -18.88 29.35
C THR A 60 10.41 -17.85 29.55
N SER A 61 11.44 -17.92 28.72
CA SER A 61 12.43 -16.86 28.59
C SER A 61 11.82 -15.75 27.71
N GLN A 62 11.69 -14.52 28.24
CA GLN A 62 10.98 -13.45 27.54
C GLN A 62 11.90 -12.23 27.29
N GLY A 63 12.26 -11.99 26.03
CA GLY A 63 12.89 -10.74 25.62
C GLY A 63 11.89 -9.60 25.64
N SER A 64 12.20 -8.47 26.34
CA SER A 64 11.36 -7.30 26.35
C SER A 64 11.41 -6.53 25.01
N ALA A 65 10.50 -5.57 24.81
CA ALA A 65 10.54 -4.69 23.65
C ALA A 65 11.88 -3.95 23.51
N VAL A 66 12.47 -3.49 24.63
CA VAL A 66 13.79 -2.84 24.65
C VAL A 66 14.89 -3.79 24.19
N PHE A 67 14.85 -5.07 24.58
CA PHE A 67 15.78 -6.09 24.10
C PHE A 67 15.62 -6.32 22.59
N ASN A 68 14.38 -6.46 22.12
CA ASN A 68 14.09 -6.72 20.71
C ASN A 68 14.59 -5.57 19.80
N GLU A 69 14.51 -4.31 20.24
CA GLU A 69 15.00 -3.16 19.48
C GLU A 69 16.52 -3.16 19.20
N GLN A 70 17.28 -3.99 19.89
CA GLN A 70 18.72 -4.11 19.69
C GLN A 70 19.10 -5.01 18.50
N TYR A 71 18.12 -5.68 17.88
CA TYR A 71 18.29 -6.64 16.79
C TYR A 71 17.51 -6.23 15.55
N ALA A 72 17.97 -6.70 14.40
CA ALA A 72 17.32 -6.43 13.11
C ALA A 72 15.95 -7.15 12.97
N SER A 73 15.72 -8.25 13.70
CA SER A 73 14.45 -8.98 13.72
C SER A 73 14.20 -9.61 15.10
N ALA A 74 12.93 -9.92 15.40
CA ALA A 74 12.53 -10.60 16.61
C ALA A 74 13.12 -12.03 16.68
N GLU A 75 13.24 -12.72 15.55
CA GLU A 75 13.91 -14.01 15.46
C GLU A 75 15.41 -13.92 15.81
N ALA A 76 16.11 -12.92 15.28
CA ALA A 76 17.52 -12.72 15.62
C ALA A 76 17.72 -12.44 17.13
N ALA A 77 16.81 -11.66 17.73
CA ALA A 77 16.79 -11.43 19.17
C ALA A 77 16.56 -12.74 19.95
N ALA A 78 15.59 -13.55 19.54
CA ALA A 78 15.28 -14.84 20.16
C ALA A 78 16.46 -15.82 20.07
N GLN A 79 17.09 -15.94 18.89
CA GLN A 79 18.29 -16.78 18.70
C GLN A 79 19.44 -16.33 19.60
N ALA A 80 19.67 -15.03 19.71
CA ALA A 80 20.71 -14.49 20.59
C ALA A 80 20.44 -14.81 22.07
N ALA A 81 19.17 -14.68 22.51
CA ALA A 81 18.77 -14.99 23.89
C ALA A 81 18.92 -16.48 24.24
N VAL A 82 18.48 -17.38 23.36
CA VAL A 82 18.63 -18.83 23.56
C VAL A 82 20.11 -19.21 23.63
N LYS A 83 20.91 -18.73 22.67
CA LYS A 83 22.35 -18.96 22.64
C LYS A 83 23.07 -18.41 23.88
N ALA A 84 22.61 -17.31 24.44
CA ALA A 84 23.18 -16.72 25.65
C ALA A 84 22.79 -17.47 26.94
N GLY A 85 21.79 -18.36 26.89
CA GLY A 85 21.28 -19.08 28.05
C GLY A 85 20.78 -18.11 29.10
N MET A 86 19.75 -17.32 28.80
CA MET A 86 19.24 -16.28 29.69
C MET A 86 18.60 -16.83 30.97
N VAL A 87 18.04 -18.03 30.88
CA VAL A 87 17.42 -18.78 32.00
C VAL A 87 18.05 -20.13 32.06
N VAL A 88 18.76 -20.40 33.16
CA VAL A 88 19.53 -21.66 33.35
C VAL A 88 19.18 -22.31 34.68
N ASP A 89 19.48 -23.59 34.81
CA ASP A 89 19.45 -24.33 36.07
C ASP A 89 20.72 -24.08 36.90
N ASN A 90 20.86 -24.79 38.05
CA ASN A 90 22.06 -24.72 38.90
C ASN A 90 23.32 -25.32 38.24
N ASN A 91 23.19 -26.12 37.20
CA ASN A 91 24.30 -26.74 36.46
C ASN A 91 24.76 -25.84 35.31
N GLY A 92 23.94 -24.84 34.95
CA GLY A 92 24.17 -23.94 33.83
C GLY A 92 23.48 -24.38 32.54
N ASP A 93 22.65 -25.43 32.60
CA ASP A 93 21.86 -25.91 31.47
C ASP A 93 20.64 -25.01 31.29
N VAL A 94 20.18 -24.83 30.03
CA VAL A 94 18.99 -23.97 29.76
C VAL A 94 17.77 -24.60 30.43
N ALA A 95 17.10 -23.82 31.29
CA ALA A 95 15.93 -24.22 32.06
C ALA A 95 14.62 -23.67 31.52
N ALA A 96 14.65 -22.94 30.40
CA ALA A 96 13.45 -22.42 29.76
C ALA A 96 12.96 -23.39 28.69
N ASP A 97 11.65 -23.65 28.72
CA ASP A 97 10.96 -24.51 27.74
C ASP A 97 10.65 -23.73 26.46
N ARG A 98 10.51 -22.40 26.56
CA ARG A 98 10.05 -21.52 25.49
C ARG A 98 10.78 -20.18 25.50
N ILE A 99 10.96 -19.62 24.32
CA ILE A 99 11.39 -18.24 24.10
C ILE A 99 10.24 -17.41 23.53
N VAL A 100 10.06 -16.23 24.08
CA VAL A 100 9.15 -15.20 23.54
C VAL A 100 9.92 -13.92 23.46
N VAL A 101 9.87 -13.25 22.32
CA VAL A 101 10.37 -11.88 22.15
C VAL A 101 9.17 -11.00 21.82
N VAL A 102 8.90 -10.05 22.70
CA VAL A 102 7.70 -9.23 22.58
C VAL A 102 7.87 -8.13 21.53
N GLU A 103 6.73 -7.62 21.05
CA GLU A 103 6.65 -6.55 20.07
C GLU A 103 7.54 -5.36 20.44
N SER A 104 8.29 -4.84 19.48
CA SER A 104 9.10 -3.63 19.58
C SER A 104 8.70 -2.63 18.49
N GLU A 105 9.30 -1.41 18.50
CA GLU A 105 9.01 -0.39 17.50
C GLU A 105 9.45 -0.76 16.07
N SER A 106 10.46 -1.62 15.94
CA SER A 106 11.06 -1.97 14.64
C SER A 106 10.77 -3.40 14.18
N ASN A 107 10.40 -4.29 15.10
CA ASN A 107 10.27 -5.73 14.83
C ASN A 107 8.94 -6.26 15.39
N GLY A 108 8.43 -7.36 14.84
CA GLY A 108 7.25 -8.05 15.37
C GLY A 108 7.54 -8.84 16.65
N SER A 109 6.57 -9.63 17.08
CA SER A 109 6.76 -10.62 18.16
C SER A 109 7.13 -11.96 17.57
N PHE A 110 7.93 -12.69 18.31
CA PHE A 110 8.40 -14.04 17.99
C PHE A 110 8.18 -14.96 19.19
N SER A 111 7.72 -16.18 18.96
CA SER A 111 7.71 -17.23 19.98
C SER A 111 8.04 -18.58 19.38
N ALA A 112 8.75 -19.40 20.16
CA ALA A 112 9.05 -20.79 19.79
C ALA A 112 9.40 -21.58 21.06
N ASP A 113 9.30 -22.91 20.98
CA ASP A 113 9.81 -23.79 22.00
C ASP A 113 11.34 -23.94 21.84
N ILE A 114 12.01 -24.23 22.94
CA ILE A 114 13.44 -24.47 22.98
C ILE A 114 13.67 -26.02 23.01
N THR A 115 14.57 -26.47 22.16
CA THR A 115 14.98 -27.90 22.09
C THR A 115 16.49 -27.98 22.08
N GLU A 116 17.03 -29.20 22.18
CA GLU A 116 18.46 -29.47 22.06
C GLU A 116 18.79 -30.01 20.66
N ASP A 117 19.93 -29.60 20.12
CA ASP A 117 20.49 -30.20 18.92
C ASP A 117 21.28 -31.51 19.24
N ASP A 118 21.80 -32.20 18.22
CA ASP A 118 22.55 -33.44 18.36
C ASP A 118 23.84 -33.29 19.19
N ASP A 119 24.33 -32.06 19.36
CA ASP A 119 25.52 -31.72 20.14
C ASP A 119 25.17 -31.29 21.58
N GLY A 120 23.86 -31.25 21.93
CA GLY A 120 23.34 -30.86 23.25
C GLY A 120 23.28 -29.32 23.45
N ASN A 121 23.33 -28.53 22.37
CA ASN A 121 23.12 -27.08 22.47
C ASN A 121 21.63 -26.77 22.43
N SER A 122 21.20 -25.82 23.24
CA SER A 122 19.83 -25.32 23.18
C SER A 122 19.61 -24.45 21.93
N ILE A 123 18.61 -24.83 21.16
CA ILE A 123 18.23 -24.19 19.91
C ILE A 123 16.72 -23.93 19.87
N ILE A 124 16.27 -23.09 18.95
CA ILE A 124 14.86 -22.84 18.66
C ILE A 124 14.29 -24.02 17.86
N ASP A 125 13.19 -24.60 18.33
CA ASP A 125 12.43 -25.58 17.54
C ASP A 125 11.68 -24.83 16.42
N GLN A 126 12.18 -24.98 15.20
CA GLN A 126 11.63 -24.31 14.01
C GLN A 126 10.19 -24.73 13.68
N SER A 127 9.75 -25.90 14.16
CA SER A 127 8.39 -26.40 13.93
C SER A 127 7.33 -25.70 14.79
N THR A 128 7.75 -25.06 15.88
CA THR A 128 6.87 -24.34 16.84
C THR A 128 6.90 -22.83 16.68
N VAL A 129 7.67 -22.31 15.70
CA VAL A 129 7.81 -20.87 15.47
C VAL A 129 6.47 -20.23 15.16
N SER A 130 6.15 -19.17 15.92
CA SER A 130 5.03 -18.28 15.66
C SER A 130 5.53 -16.85 15.61
N LYS A 131 5.15 -16.12 14.58
CA LYS A 131 5.49 -14.70 14.36
C LYS A 131 4.24 -13.88 14.25
N THR A 132 4.27 -12.70 14.83
CA THR A 132 3.22 -11.69 14.65
C THR A 132 3.82 -10.41 14.11
N LEU A 133 3.10 -9.77 13.21
CA LEU A 133 3.51 -8.49 12.68
C LEU A 133 3.39 -7.41 13.76
N ASN A 134 4.40 -6.55 13.87
CA ASN A 134 4.35 -5.36 14.70
C ASN A 134 3.31 -4.37 14.17
N SER A 135 2.49 -3.79 15.04
CA SER A 135 1.43 -2.85 14.65
C SER A 135 1.94 -1.60 13.93
N LYS A 136 3.16 -1.14 14.23
CA LYS A 136 3.80 -0.03 13.50
C LYS A 136 4.32 -0.49 12.14
N THR A 137 4.88 -1.70 12.05
CA THR A 137 5.30 -2.30 10.78
C THR A 137 4.08 -2.58 9.89
N GLU A 138 2.97 -3.03 10.46
CA GLU A 138 1.69 -3.17 9.75
C GLU A 138 1.20 -1.84 9.20
N ARG A 139 1.15 -0.78 10.03
CA ARG A 139 0.78 0.57 9.56
C ARG A 139 1.73 1.10 8.50
N PHE A 140 3.05 0.86 8.66
CA PHE A 140 4.03 1.23 7.65
C PHE A 140 3.80 0.47 6.33
N GLY A 141 3.59 -0.84 6.39
CA GLY A 141 3.25 -1.68 5.23
C GLY A 141 2.00 -1.19 4.51
N LYS A 142 0.93 -0.91 5.27
CA LYS A 142 -0.32 -0.35 4.75
C LYS A 142 -0.09 1.01 4.07
N SER A 143 0.74 1.88 4.65
CA SER A 143 1.06 3.18 4.06
C SER A 143 1.78 3.05 2.73
N VAL A 144 2.75 2.15 2.65
CA VAL A 144 3.49 1.86 1.41
C VAL A 144 2.56 1.27 0.34
N ALA A 145 1.66 0.35 0.71
CA ALA A 145 0.66 -0.19 -0.20
C ALA A 145 -0.23 0.92 -0.80
N GLN A 146 -0.65 1.87 0.03
CA GLN A 146 -1.45 3.00 -0.44
C GLN A 146 -0.68 3.97 -1.34
N ASN A 147 0.63 4.16 -1.12
CA ASN A 147 1.48 4.89 -2.05
C ASN A 147 1.54 4.19 -3.43
N ILE A 148 1.61 2.86 -3.45
CA ILE A 148 1.52 2.09 -4.70
C ILE A 148 0.15 2.29 -5.36
N TYR A 149 -0.95 2.31 -4.59
CA TYR A 149 -2.28 2.57 -5.14
C TYR A 149 -2.48 3.98 -5.71
N ALA A 150 -1.65 4.97 -5.35
CA ALA A 150 -1.65 6.27 -6.02
C ALA A 150 -1.42 6.15 -7.53
N TRP A 151 -0.77 5.07 -8.01
CA TRP A 151 -0.66 4.73 -9.42
C TRP A 151 -2.02 4.60 -10.13
N ARG A 152 -3.07 4.18 -9.44
CA ARG A 152 -4.42 4.11 -10.02
C ARG A 152 -4.94 5.47 -10.51
N LEU A 153 -4.45 6.60 -9.95
CA LEU A 153 -4.75 7.95 -10.46
C LEU A 153 -4.28 8.11 -11.91
N GLU A 154 -3.17 7.49 -12.26
CA GLU A 154 -2.59 7.53 -13.59
C GLU A 154 -3.30 6.57 -14.56
N MET A 155 -3.82 5.43 -14.12
CA MET A 155 -4.50 4.44 -14.97
C MET A 155 -5.84 4.95 -15.52
N ASN A 156 -6.67 5.54 -14.69
CA ASN A 156 -8.04 5.99 -15.04
C ASN A 156 -8.12 7.33 -15.74
N ASP A 157 -7.02 8.02 -15.86
CA ASP A 157 -7.04 9.43 -16.09
C ASP A 157 -7.19 9.81 -17.58
N MET A 158 -6.55 9.05 -18.46
CA MET A 158 -6.59 9.33 -19.90
C MET A 158 -7.94 8.99 -20.55
N ASN A 159 -8.71 8.06 -20.01
CA ASN A 159 -10.01 7.67 -20.58
C ASN A 159 -11.01 8.83 -20.60
N LYS A 160 -10.96 9.70 -19.59
CA LYS A 160 -11.76 10.93 -19.57
C LYS A 160 -11.40 11.85 -20.73
N ARG A 161 -10.10 11.91 -21.10
CA ARG A 161 -9.64 12.73 -22.23
C ARG A 161 -10.14 12.20 -23.57
N LEU A 162 -10.15 10.90 -23.80
CA LEU A 162 -10.57 10.33 -25.09
C LEU A 162 -12.08 10.51 -25.31
N GLY A 163 -12.90 10.47 -24.25
CA GLY A 163 -14.33 10.83 -24.35
C GLY A 163 -14.57 12.23 -24.88
N GLU A 164 -13.67 13.17 -24.61
CA GLU A 164 -13.74 14.55 -25.09
C GLU A 164 -13.23 14.73 -26.51
N LEU A 165 -12.29 13.89 -26.95
CA LEU A 165 -11.79 13.87 -28.32
C LEU A 165 -12.95 13.57 -29.32
N ARG A 166 -13.93 12.76 -28.92
CA ARG A 166 -15.12 12.44 -29.73
C ARG A 166 -16.00 13.66 -30.05
N ASP A 167 -15.98 14.63 -29.16
CA ASP A 167 -16.79 15.87 -29.29
C ASP A 167 -15.92 17.05 -29.78
N SER A 168 -14.66 16.82 -30.19
CA SER A 168 -13.72 17.85 -30.64
C SER A 168 -13.71 18.01 -32.16
N GLU A 169 -13.56 19.23 -32.63
CA GLU A 169 -13.34 19.55 -34.05
C GLU A 169 -11.83 19.71 -34.33
N GLY A 170 -11.43 19.51 -35.59
CA GLY A 170 -10.06 19.70 -36.07
C GLY A 170 -9.22 18.42 -36.09
N ASN A 171 -8.20 18.44 -36.98
CA ASN A 171 -7.38 17.25 -37.26
C ASN A 171 -6.19 17.10 -36.32
N THR A 172 -5.59 18.21 -35.91
CA THR A 172 -4.43 18.23 -35.00
C THR A 172 -4.71 19.22 -33.89
N GLY A 173 -4.32 18.87 -32.65
CA GLY A 173 -4.51 19.78 -31.53
C GLY A 173 -3.54 19.54 -30.41
N VAL A 174 -3.39 20.57 -29.58
CA VAL A 174 -2.72 20.47 -28.28
C VAL A 174 -3.76 20.67 -27.20
N TRP A 175 -3.54 20.03 -26.06
CA TRP A 175 -4.46 20.14 -24.93
C TRP A 175 -3.70 20.17 -23.62
N ALA A 176 -4.34 20.77 -22.62
CA ALA A 176 -3.87 20.74 -21.25
C ALA A 176 -5.05 20.56 -20.32
N ARG A 177 -4.81 19.89 -19.18
CA ARG A 177 -5.82 19.76 -18.13
C ARG A 177 -5.20 19.68 -16.74
N VAL A 178 -6.03 19.96 -15.75
CA VAL A 178 -5.78 19.80 -14.34
C VAL A 178 -6.81 18.83 -13.77
N ASN A 179 -6.37 17.83 -13.05
CA ASN A 179 -7.18 17.02 -12.17
C ASN A 179 -6.83 17.35 -10.73
N ALA A 180 -7.82 17.49 -9.87
CA ALA A 180 -7.61 17.59 -8.44
C ALA A 180 -8.69 16.80 -7.72
N GLY A 181 -8.34 16.19 -6.60
CA GLY A 181 -9.28 15.35 -5.89
C GLY A 181 -8.76 14.85 -4.56
N LYS A 182 -9.55 13.96 -4.00
CA LYS A 182 -9.27 13.31 -2.74
C LYS A 182 -9.55 11.83 -2.83
N GLN A 183 -8.61 11.03 -2.33
CA GLN A 183 -8.83 9.60 -2.08
C GLN A 183 -8.90 9.36 -0.59
N LYS A 184 -9.64 8.33 -0.18
CA LYS A 184 -9.74 7.86 1.20
C LYS A 184 -9.77 6.35 1.22
N ALA A 185 -8.98 5.77 2.11
CA ALA A 185 -9.06 4.37 2.50
C ALA A 185 -9.10 4.29 4.04
N ASP A 186 -9.24 3.08 4.59
CA ASP A 186 -9.25 2.91 6.04
C ASP A 186 -7.97 3.49 6.68
N GLY A 187 -8.16 4.47 7.56
CA GLY A 187 -7.09 5.16 8.28
C GLY A 187 -6.24 6.12 7.46
N SER A 188 -6.58 6.41 6.19
CA SER A 188 -5.81 7.29 5.33
C SER A 188 -6.63 8.25 4.48
N LYS A 189 -5.95 9.29 4.02
CA LYS A 189 -6.51 10.34 3.19
C LYS A 189 -5.41 10.90 2.28
N ASN A 190 -5.64 10.90 0.97
CA ASN A 190 -4.74 11.42 -0.04
C ASN A 190 -5.38 12.60 -0.76
N ASP A 191 -4.79 13.77 -0.69
CA ASP A 191 -5.13 14.93 -1.50
C ASP A 191 -4.17 14.99 -2.69
N PHE A 192 -4.68 15.12 -3.92
CA PHE A 192 -3.84 15.10 -5.11
C PHE A 192 -4.17 16.21 -6.10
N THR A 193 -3.14 16.65 -6.81
CA THR A 193 -3.26 17.53 -7.99
C THR A 193 -2.39 16.97 -9.12
N GLN A 194 -2.97 16.86 -10.30
CA GLN A 194 -2.30 16.37 -11.48
C GLN A 194 -2.42 17.36 -12.64
N PHE A 195 -1.31 17.65 -13.27
CA PHE A 195 -1.20 18.42 -14.50
C PHE A 195 -0.92 17.48 -15.67
N GLN A 196 -1.63 17.69 -16.76
CA GLN A 196 -1.40 16.95 -17.99
C GLN A 196 -1.41 17.87 -19.19
N PHE A 197 -0.58 17.55 -20.17
CA PHE A 197 -0.63 18.16 -21.48
C PHE A 197 -0.30 17.13 -22.56
N GLY A 198 -0.83 17.34 -23.75
CA GLY A 198 -0.58 16.42 -24.86
C GLY A 198 -0.89 17.04 -26.20
N VAL A 199 -0.55 16.26 -27.22
CA VAL A 199 -0.80 16.56 -28.62
C VAL A 199 -1.43 15.35 -29.27
N ASP A 200 -2.41 15.59 -30.13
CA ASP A 200 -3.03 14.55 -30.95
C ASP A 200 -3.22 15.02 -32.39
N THR A 201 -3.27 14.06 -33.29
CA THR A 201 -3.52 14.30 -34.69
C THR A 201 -4.34 13.18 -35.32
N LYS A 202 -5.12 13.51 -36.33
CA LYS A 202 -5.75 12.49 -37.19
C LYS A 202 -4.70 11.83 -38.05
N VAL A 203 -4.69 10.51 -38.08
CA VAL A 203 -3.76 9.73 -38.90
C VAL A 203 -4.31 9.65 -40.32
N GLU A 204 -3.74 10.42 -41.25
CA GLU A 204 -4.25 10.51 -42.65
C GLU A 204 -4.31 9.17 -43.37
N ALA A 205 -3.38 8.25 -43.07
CA ALA A 205 -3.31 6.93 -43.69
C ALA A 205 -4.38 5.94 -43.19
N LEU A 206 -5.05 6.26 -42.08
CA LEU A 206 -6.01 5.39 -41.41
C LEU A 206 -7.32 6.15 -41.18
N ALA A 207 -8.39 5.70 -41.82
CA ALA A 207 -9.69 6.35 -41.68
C ALA A 207 -10.14 6.38 -40.21
N ASN A 208 -10.54 7.58 -39.77
CA ASN A 208 -11.17 7.78 -38.46
C ASN A 208 -10.27 7.47 -37.22
N ILE A 209 -8.94 7.43 -37.38
CA ILE A 209 -8.00 7.26 -36.28
C ILE A 209 -7.36 8.58 -35.88
N HIS A 210 -7.39 8.87 -34.58
CA HIS A 210 -6.58 9.90 -33.94
C HIS A 210 -5.52 9.22 -33.07
N ALA A 211 -4.30 9.74 -33.07
CA ALA A 211 -3.22 9.29 -32.22
C ALA A 211 -2.56 10.47 -31.53
N GLY A 212 -2.04 10.26 -30.34
CA GLY A 212 -1.43 11.33 -29.56
C GLY A 212 -0.42 10.83 -28.53
N LEU A 213 0.30 11.82 -28.00
CA LEU A 213 1.22 11.66 -26.87
C LEU A 213 0.79 12.60 -25.75
N ALA A 214 1.01 12.19 -24.51
CA ALA A 214 0.74 13.01 -23.34
C ALA A 214 1.80 12.84 -22.28
N PHE A 215 2.03 13.91 -21.54
CA PHE A 215 2.82 13.95 -20.31
C PHE A 215 1.90 14.26 -19.13
N SER A 216 2.20 13.67 -17.96
CA SER A 216 1.52 13.96 -16.70
C SER A 216 2.53 14.19 -15.58
N TYR A 217 2.15 15.06 -14.66
CA TYR A 217 2.80 15.26 -13.37
C TYR A 217 1.73 15.27 -12.29
N THR A 218 1.86 14.36 -11.33
CA THR A 218 0.95 14.26 -10.17
C THR A 218 1.75 14.55 -8.91
N ASP A 219 1.18 15.37 -8.05
CA ASP A 219 1.63 15.67 -6.70
C ASP A 219 0.53 15.24 -5.74
N SER A 220 0.87 14.45 -4.72
CA SER A 220 -0.13 13.97 -3.78
C SER A 220 0.42 13.81 -2.36
N ASP A 221 -0.37 14.30 -1.41
CA ASP A 221 -0.09 14.29 0.02
C ASP A 221 -0.97 13.25 0.69
N LEU A 222 -0.35 12.20 1.21
CA LEU A 222 -1.03 11.08 1.84
C LEU A 222 -0.83 11.13 3.36
N GLU A 223 -1.93 11.39 4.08
CA GLU A 223 -1.98 11.40 5.53
C GLU A 223 -2.46 10.03 6.05
N TYR A 224 -1.77 9.47 7.07
CA TYR A 224 -2.12 8.22 7.75
C TYR A 224 -2.26 8.40 9.25
N ILE A 225 -2.82 7.40 9.92
CA ILE A 225 -2.67 7.28 11.37
C ILE A 225 -1.18 7.05 11.69
N GLY A 226 -0.54 8.04 12.29
CA GLY A 226 0.86 7.97 12.70
C GLY A 226 1.87 8.63 11.77
N GLY A 227 1.44 9.23 10.64
CA GLY A 227 2.37 9.90 9.76
C GLY A 227 1.82 10.37 8.42
N GLU A 228 2.72 10.63 7.49
CA GLU A 228 2.43 11.20 6.18
C GLU A 228 3.39 10.69 5.11
N SER A 229 3.01 10.82 3.86
CA SER A 229 3.87 10.60 2.69
C SER A 229 3.62 11.63 1.61
N ASP A 230 4.69 12.12 1.03
CA ASP A 230 4.69 12.96 -0.17
C ASP A 230 4.98 12.09 -1.39
N ASN A 231 4.10 12.13 -2.40
CA ASN A 231 4.24 11.34 -3.61
C ASN A 231 4.29 12.22 -4.85
N LYS A 232 5.20 11.91 -5.77
CA LYS A 232 5.34 12.54 -7.07
C LYS A 232 5.32 11.49 -8.16
N ILE A 233 4.50 11.70 -9.18
CA ILE A 233 4.39 10.76 -10.30
C ILE A 233 4.60 11.52 -11.61
N PHE A 234 5.54 11.05 -12.43
CA PHE A 234 5.85 11.57 -13.76
C PHE A 234 5.46 10.52 -14.79
N GLY A 235 4.51 10.84 -15.66
CA GLY A 235 3.97 9.90 -16.64
C GLY A 235 4.18 10.34 -18.08
N LEU A 236 4.39 9.36 -18.96
CA LEU A 236 4.40 9.52 -20.42
C LEU A 236 3.43 8.49 -21.02
N ALA A 237 2.52 8.95 -21.87
CA ALA A 237 1.51 8.11 -22.50
C ALA A 237 1.48 8.29 -24.02
N ALA A 238 1.21 7.19 -24.71
CA ALA A 238 0.79 7.19 -26.12
C ALA A 238 -0.66 6.66 -26.16
N TYR A 239 -1.49 7.28 -27.00
CA TYR A 239 -2.87 6.88 -27.12
C TYR A 239 -3.38 6.92 -28.56
N GLY A 240 -4.40 6.12 -28.83
CA GLY A 240 -5.10 6.08 -30.10
C GLY A 240 -6.59 5.94 -29.90
N SER A 241 -7.36 6.60 -30.77
CA SER A 241 -8.83 6.54 -30.77
C SER A 241 -9.31 6.31 -32.19
N TRP A 242 -10.10 5.25 -32.37
CA TRP A 242 -10.86 5.03 -33.60
C TRP A 242 -12.30 5.48 -33.40
N LEU A 243 -12.79 6.37 -34.26
CA LEU A 243 -14.13 6.95 -34.18
C LEU A 243 -14.92 6.57 -35.43
N GLY A 244 -15.78 5.56 -35.32
CA GLY A 244 -16.62 5.10 -36.44
C GLY A 244 -17.73 6.08 -36.78
N ASP A 245 -18.05 6.23 -38.08
CA ASP A 245 -19.11 7.11 -38.59
C ASP A 245 -20.49 6.74 -38.05
N ASN A 246 -20.65 5.51 -37.55
CA ASN A 246 -21.87 5.01 -36.94
C ASN A 246 -22.02 5.31 -35.44
N GLY A 247 -21.08 6.03 -34.84
CA GLY A 247 -21.06 6.33 -33.40
C GLY A 247 -20.32 5.31 -32.55
N SER A 248 -19.75 4.24 -33.13
CA SER A 248 -18.87 3.31 -32.40
C SER A 248 -17.49 3.92 -32.19
N PHE A 249 -16.82 3.53 -31.13
CA PHE A 249 -15.45 3.96 -30.85
C PHE A 249 -14.65 2.86 -30.17
N VAL A 250 -13.34 2.94 -30.35
CA VAL A 250 -12.34 2.14 -29.65
C VAL A 250 -11.17 3.05 -29.26
N ASP A 251 -10.85 3.06 -28.00
CA ASP A 251 -9.78 3.86 -27.41
C ASP A 251 -8.73 2.94 -26.80
N VAL A 252 -7.43 3.22 -27.02
CA VAL A 252 -6.33 2.47 -26.45
C VAL A 252 -5.29 3.44 -25.92
N ILE A 253 -4.77 3.16 -24.72
CA ILE A 253 -3.74 3.97 -24.06
C ILE A 253 -2.66 3.06 -23.51
N ALA A 254 -1.40 3.38 -23.80
CA ALA A 254 -0.23 2.80 -23.15
C ALA A 254 0.51 3.90 -22.39
N LYS A 255 0.92 3.62 -21.16
CA LYS A 255 1.58 4.60 -20.29
C LYS A 255 2.72 3.97 -19.52
N VAL A 256 3.78 4.74 -19.31
CA VAL A 256 4.86 4.47 -18.37
C VAL A 256 4.96 5.65 -17.41
N ALA A 257 5.19 5.38 -16.13
CA ALA A 257 5.40 6.43 -15.14
C ALA A 257 6.46 6.04 -14.12
N ARG A 258 7.10 7.07 -13.55
CA ARG A 258 7.98 6.97 -12.40
C ARG A 258 7.23 7.49 -11.18
N LEU A 259 7.18 6.67 -10.15
CA LEU A 259 6.64 6.97 -8.84
C LEU A 259 7.81 7.27 -7.89
N GLU A 260 7.71 8.36 -7.16
CA GLU A 260 8.63 8.74 -6.09
C GLU A 260 7.79 8.95 -4.82
N SER A 261 8.24 8.39 -3.70
CA SER A 261 7.53 8.46 -2.41
C SER A 261 8.51 8.68 -1.27
N ASP A 262 8.23 9.69 -0.45
CA ASP A 262 8.90 9.98 0.80
C ASP A 262 7.91 9.79 1.94
N SER A 263 8.20 8.92 2.91
CA SER A 263 7.27 8.54 3.97
C SER A 263 7.88 8.68 5.35
N VAL A 264 7.08 9.13 6.32
CA VAL A 264 7.42 9.11 7.75
C VAL A 264 6.22 8.60 8.54
N ILE A 265 6.31 7.39 9.07
CA ILE A 265 5.24 6.72 9.80
C ILE A 265 5.76 6.20 11.14
N ASP A 266 5.14 6.59 12.25
CA ASP A 266 5.53 6.20 13.63
C ASP A 266 7.04 6.36 13.91
N GLY A 267 7.63 7.45 13.40
CA GLY A 267 9.06 7.71 13.51
C GLY A 267 9.98 6.93 12.57
N THR A 268 9.42 6.05 11.73
CA THR A 268 10.16 5.34 10.68
C THR A 268 10.07 6.14 9.38
N SER A 269 11.23 6.50 8.81
CA SER A 269 11.32 7.16 7.51
C SER A 269 11.79 6.17 6.44
N GLY A 270 11.29 6.35 5.23
CA GLY A 270 11.74 5.60 4.04
C GLY A 270 11.39 6.36 2.79
N ASP A 271 12.31 6.39 1.86
CA ASP A 271 12.12 6.93 0.52
C ASP A 271 12.37 5.85 -0.52
N PHE A 272 11.52 5.80 -1.52
CA PHE A 272 11.71 4.89 -2.64
C PHE A 272 11.18 5.48 -3.95
N ASN A 273 11.64 4.91 -5.03
CA ASN A 273 11.11 5.18 -6.34
C ASN A 273 10.97 3.89 -7.13
N THR A 274 9.92 3.81 -7.93
CA THR A 274 9.66 2.66 -8.79
C THR A 274 9.07 3.09 -10.12
N THR A 275 8.98 2.16 -11.07
CA THR A 275 8.39 2.38 -12.38
C THR A 275 7.08 1.61 -12.49
N ALA A 276 6.11 2.23 -13.14
CA ALA A 276 4.84 1.62 -13.41
C ALA A 276 4.48 1.70 -14.89
N TYR A 277 3.74 0.71 -15.35
CA TYR A 277 3.29 0.56 -16.74
C TYR A 277 1.79 0.34 -16.75
N SER A 278 1.08 0.85 -17.74
CA SER A 278 -0.31 0.49 -17.95
C SER A 278 -0.69 0.40 -19.41
N LEU A 279 -1.69 -0.42 -19.67
CA LEU A 279 -2.36 -0.54 -20.95
C LEU A 279 -3.88 -0.59 -20.69
N SER A 280 -4.64 0.29 -21.33
CA SER A 280 -6.09 0.23 -21.26
C SER A 280 -6.72 0.26 -22.65
N ALA A 281 -7.88 -0.37 -22.75
CA ALA A 281 -8.73 -0.34 -23.93
C ALA A 281 -10.18 -0.11 -23.52
N GLU A 282 -10.83 0.85 -24.18
CA GLU A 282 -12.25 1.14 -24.02
C GLU A 282 -12.96 0.96 -25.36
N VAL A 283 -14.15 0.41 -25.30
CA VAL A 283 -15.07 0.30 -26.47
C VAL A 283 -16.43 0.85 -26.08
N GLY A 284 -17.11 1.44 -27.04
CA GLY A 284 -18.47 1.92 -26.79
C GLY A 284 -19.19 2.32 -28.08
N HIS A 285 -20.42 2.75 -27.89
CA HIS A 285 -21.25 3.21 -29.00
C HIS A 285 -22.18 4.33 -28.54
N ARG A 286 -22.23 5.41 -29.34
CA ARG A 286 -23.14 6.54 -29.10
C ARG A 286 -24.42 6.33 -29.92
N PHE A 287 -25.53 6.19 -29.22
CA PHE A 287 -26.87 6.17 -29.78
C PHE A 287 -27.46 7.59 -29.67
N ASP A 288 -27.79 8.21 -30.79
CA ASP A 288 -28.56 9.44 -30.82
C ASP A 288 -30.06 9.08 -30.70
N LEU A 289 -30.63 9.26 -29.51
CA LEU A 289 -32.02 8.97 -29.19
C LEU A 289 -32.96 10.05 -29.71
N ALA A 290 -32.47 11.29 -29.85
CA ALA A 290 -33.13 12.44 -30.45
C ALA A 290 -32.04 13.39 -30.99
N GLU A 291 -32.42 14.46 -31.71
CA GLU A 291 -31.47 15.45 -32.25
C GLU A 291 -30.49 15.98 -31.21
N SER A 292 -30.97 16.15 -29.97
CA SER A 292 -30.18 16.73 -28.87
C SER A 292 -29.86 15.74 -27.74
N VAL A 293 -30.29 14.47 -27.81
CA VAL A 293 -30.13 13.51 -26.69
C VAL A 293 -29.35 12.29 -27.15
N PHE A 294 -28.34 11.91 -26.40
CA PHE A 294 -27.57 10.69 -26.68
C PHE A 294 -27.44 9.78 -25.45
N LEU A 295 -27.24 8.50 -25.73
CA LEU A 295 -26.87 7.47 -24.77
C LEU A 295 -25.65 6.72 -25.27
N GLU A 296 -24.64 6.51 -24.40
CA GLU A 296 -23.34 5.96 -24.78
C GLU A 296 -22.93 4.88 -23.76
N PRO A 297 -23.30 3.60 -23.98
CA PRO A 297 -22.73 2.49 -23.22
C PRO A 297 -21.26 2.32 -23.55
N GLN A 298 -20.46 1.94 -22.52
CA GLN A 298 -19.03 1.82 -22.56
C GLN A 298 -18.58 0.59 -21.77
N ALA A 299 -17.54 -0.06 -22.25
CA ALA A 299 -16.82 -1.11 -21.52
C ALA A 299 -15.31 -0.86 -21.65
N GLU A 300 -14.59 -0.98 -20.55
CA GLU A 300 -13.15 -0.76 -20.48
C GLU A 300 -12.48 -1.88 -19.71
N MET A 301 -11.25 -2.20 -20.09
CA MET A 301 -10.30 -3.00 -19.35
C MET A 301 -8.98 -2.26 -19.23
N SER A 302 -8.50 -2.11 -18.02
CA SER A 302 -7.22 -1.46 -17.70
C SER A 302 -6.33 -2.43 -16.97
N TRP A 303 -5.17 -2.73 -17.56
CA TRP A 303 -4.11 -3.47 -16.94
C TRP A 303 -3.00 -2.50 -16.48
N GLY A 304 -2.47 -2.73 -15.28
CA GLY A 304 -1.35 -2.00 -14.71
C GLY A 304 -0.33 -2.93 -14.07
N TYR A 305 0.90 -2.51 -14.06
CA TYR A 305 2.01 -3.21 -13.40
C TYR A 305 2.95 -2.19 -12.77
N VAL A 306 3.31 -2.41 -11.53
CA VAL A 306 4.29 -1.61 -10.76
C VAL A 306 5.46 -2.50 -10.42
N ASP A 307 6.68 -2.08 -10.76
CA ASP A 307 7.91 -2.80 -10.43
C ASP A 307 8.10 -2.88 -8.92
N GLY A 308 8.52 -4.05 -8.43
CA GLY A 308 8.94 -4.23 -7.05
C GLY A 308 10.20 -3.44 -6.70
N LYS A 309 10.39 -3.13 -5.41
CA LYS A 309 11.52 -2.34 -4.95
C LYS A 309 11.96 -2.72 -3.54
N THR A 310 13.27 -2.86 -3.34
CA THR A 310 13.87 -2.91 -2.01
C THR A 310 14.53 -1.57 -1.69
N PHE A 311 14.30 -1.06 -0.51
CA PHE A 311 14.88 0.17 0.03
C PHE A 311 15.09 0.04 1.54
N THR A 312 15.95 0.89 2.11
CA THR A 312 16.23 0.86 3.54
C THR A 312 15.35 1.88 4.26
N THR A 313 14.67 1.45 5.30
CA THR A 313 13.92 2.31 6.23
C THR A 313 14.72 2.56 7.49
N LEU A 314 14.56 3.74 8.08
CA LEU A 314 15.26 4.15 9.30
C LEU A 314 14.25 4.52 10.40
N ASN A 315 14.28 3.80 11.50
CA ASN A 315 13.57 4.24 12.69
C ASN A 315 14.40 5.34 13.38
N LYS A 316 13.87 6.57 13.40
CA LYS A 316 14.56 7.75 13.95
C LYS A 316 14.69 7.71 15.47
N THR A 317 13.88 6.92 16.16
CA THR A 317 13.91 6.78 17.64
C THR A 317 14.97 5.80 18.07
N SER A 318 15.01 4.59 17.48
CA SER A 318 15.98 3.54 17.82
C SER A 318 17.29 3.66 17.03
N GLY A 319 17.29 4.37 15.89
CA GLY A 319 18.43 4.44 14.97
C GLY A 319 18.63 3.16 14.14
N ILE A 320 17.68 2.20 14.19
CA ILE A 320 17.79 0.94 13.47
C ILE A 320 17.36 1.14 12.02
N ALA A 321 18.24 0.72 11.11
CA ALA A 321 17.96 0.62 9.69
C ALA A 321 17.46 -0.80 9.35
N THR A 322 16.36 -0.90 8.58
CA THR A 322 15.77 -2.18 8.20
C THR A 322 15.46 -2.16 6.71
N ASP A 323 15.82 -3.23 6.01
CA ASP A 323 15.44 -3.37 4.61
C ASP A 323 13.94 -3.65 4.50
N THR A 324 13.33 -2.92 3.57
CA THR A 324 11.90 -3.03 3.24
C THR A 324 11.78 -3.35 1.77
N THR A 325 11.07 -4.40 1.45
CA THR A 325 10.81 -4.84 0.07
C THR A 325 9.32 -4.70 -0.23
N VAL A 326 9.01 -4.00 -1.30
CA VAL A 326 7.68 -4.02 -1.93
C VAL A 326 7.75 -4.96 -3.11
N ASP A 327 6.88 -5.94 -3.15
CA ASP A 327 6.79 -6.85 -4.29
C ASP A 327 6.20 -6.13 -5.51
N SER A 328 6.43 -6.67 -6.70
CA SER A 328 5.78 -6.16 -7.89
C SER A 328 4.27 -6.40 -7.80
N THR A 329 3.50 -5.43 -8.25
CA THR A 329 2.04 -5.46 -8.17
C THR A 329 1.43 -5.40 -9.57
N THR A 330 0.46 -6.27 -9.83
CA THR A 330 -0.40 -6.23 -11.02
C THR A 330 -1.78 -5.74 -10.63
N SER A 331 -2.40 -4.92 -11.48
CA SER A 331 -3.79 -4.46 -11.33
C SER A 331 -4.55 -4.74 -12.62
N LEU A 332 -5.76 -5.24 -12.52
CA LEU A 332 -6.64 -5.48 -13.65
C LEU A 332 -8.04 -4.96 -13.33
N ILE A 333 -8.37 -3.77 -13.83
CA ILE A 333 -9.68 -3.14 -13.57
C ILE A 333 -10.57 -3.26 -14.80
N GLY A 334 -11.75 -3.87 -14.61
CA GLY A 334 -12.85 -3.86 -15.57
C GLY A 334 -13.84 -2.75 -15.23
N ARG A 335 -14.35 -2.03 -16.25
CA ARG A 335 -15.38 -1.02 -16.09
C ARG A 335 -16.51 -1.24 -17.11
N LEU A 336 -17.74 -1.21 -16.62
CA LEU A 336 -18.95 -1.12 -17.45
C LEU A 336 -19.70 0.16 -17.07
N GLY A 337 -19.98 0.99 -18.05
CA GLY A 337 -20.59 2.29 -17.82
C GLY A 337 -21.58 2.72 -18.86
N VAL A 338 -22.35 3.73 -18.53
CA VAL A 338 -23.24 4.42 -19.45
C VAL A 338 -23.12 5.93 -19.23
N ARG A 339 -22.99 6.67 -20.33
CA ARG A 339 -23.03 8.13 -20.39
C ARG A 339 -24.30 8.56 -21.09
N ALA A 340 -25.14 9.36 -20.44
CA ALA A 340 -26.33 9.95 -21.02
C ALA A 340 -26.17 11.46 -21.07
N GLY A 341 -26.47 12.11 -22.17
CA GLY A 341 -26.22 13.51 -22.32
C GLY A 341 -27.07 14.22 -23.35
N ILE A 342 -26.88 15.52 -23.39
CA ILE A 342 -27.51 16.42 -24.33
C ILE A 342 -26.45 17.15 -25.16
N LYS A 343 -26.76 17.36 -26.44
CA LYS A 343 -26.01 18.21 -27.36
C LYS A 343 -26.55 19.63 -27.27
N CYS A 344 -25.67 20.60 -27.05
CA CYS A 344 -26.06 22.00 -27.07
C CYS A 344 -26.43 22.48 -28.49
N PRO A 345 -27.33 23.41 -28.65
CA PRO A 345 -27.65 23.97 -29.96
C PRO A 345 -26.41 24.47 -30.72
N ASN A 346 -26.43 24.35 -32.05
CA ASN A 346 -25.35 24.79 -32.94
C ASN A 346 -23.97 24.14 -32.65
N ASN A 347 -23.94 22.88 -32.18
CA ASN A 347 -22.73 22.16 -31.82
C ASN A 347 -21.82 22.88 -30.81
N LYS A 348 -22.42 23.73 -29.95
CA LYS A 348 -21.69 24.51 -28.95
C LYS A 348 -21.10 23.65 -27.81
N GLY A 349 -21.39 22.35 -27.80
CA GLY A 349 -20.85 21.40 -26.82
C GLY A 349 -21.87 20.37 -26.35
N THR A 350 -21.50 19.65 -25.29
CA THR A 350 -22.34 18.62 -24.67
C THR A 350 -22.36 18.78 -23.15
N ALA A 351 -23.45 18.32 -22.53
CA ALA A 351 -23.51 18.11 -21.09
C ALA A 351 -24.00 16.68 -20.82
N TYR A 352 -23.44 16.02 -19.82
CA TYR A 352 -23.72 14.60 -19.56
C TYR A 352 -23.70 14.23 -18.08
N VAL A 353 -24.33 13.12 -17.78
CA VAL A 353 -24.13 12.35 -16.57
C VAL A 353 -23.57 10.97 -16.97
N ARG A 354 -22.71 10.40 -16.13
CA ARG A 354 -22.15 9.06 -16.32
C ARG A 354 -22.29 8.27 -15.04
N THR A 355 -22.57 6.98 -15.17
CA THR A 355 -22.49 6.01 -14.09
C THR A 355 -21.76 4.78 -14.58
N SER A 356 -20.93 4.20 -13.75
CA SER A 356 -20.15 3.01 -14.06
C SER A 356 -20.07 2.09 -12.84
N ILE A 357 -19.99 0.79 -13.07
CA ILE A 357 -19.55 -0.21 -12.12
C ILE A 357 -18.13 -0.62 -12.51
N LEU A 358 -17.26 -0.70 -11.52
CA LEU A 358 -15.85 -1.08 -11.67
C LEU A 358 -15.55 -2.28 -10.76
N HIS A 359 -14.64 -3.12 -11.20
CA HIS A 359 -14.14 -4.24 -10.41
C HIS A 359 -12.64 -4.38 -10.64
N GLU A 360 -11.88 -4.45 -9.53
CA GLU A 360 -10.47 -4.84 -9.51
C GLU A 360 -10.39 -6.35 -9.34
N PHE A 361 -9.77 -7.03 -10.29
CA PHE A 361 -9.63 -8.50 -10.31
C PHE A 361 -8.32 -8.98 -9.67
N ASP A 362 -7.38 -8.07 -9.43
CA ASP A 362 -6.04 -8.31 -8.89
C ASP A 362 -5.68 -7.07 -8.05
N GLY A 363 -4.42 -6.76 -7.84
CA GLY A 363 -4.02 -5.50 -7.21
C GLY A 363 -3.47 -5.66 -5.81
N ASP A 364 -3.16 -6.88 -5.40
CA ASP A 364 -2.52 -7.16 -4.11
C ASP A 364 -1.16 -6.49 -4.02
N VAL A 365 -0.88 -5.88 -2.87
CA VAL A 365 0.41 -5.28 -2.57
C VAL A 365 0.99 -5.93 -1.33
N SER A 366 2.16 -6.56 -1.47
CA SER A 366 2.91 -7.14 -0.37
C SER A 366 4.12 -6.29 -0.02
N VAL A 367 4.27 -5.98 1.27
CA VAL A 367 5.38 -5.21 1.83
C VAL A 367 6.03 -6.02 2.94
N THR A 368 7.30 -6.39 2.74
CA THR A 368 8.10 -7.11 3.73
C THR A 368 9.08 -6.14 4.39
N ARG A 369 9.10 -6.09 5.70
CA ARG A 369 10.04 -5.29 6.50
C ARG A 369 10.59 -6.13 7.64
N GLY A 370 11.91 -6.35 7.63
CA GLY A 370 12.54 -7.32 8.53
C GLY A 370 12.02 -8.74 8.24
N ASP A 371 11.44 -9.38 9.24
CA ASP A 371 10.84 -10.70 9.14
C ASP A 371 9.30 -10.70 9.03
N GLY A 372 8.68 -9.51 8.92
CA GLY A 372 7.24 -9.33 8.82
C GLY A 372 6.81 -8.95 7.41
N THR A 373 5.75 -9.61 6.90
CA THR A 373 5.12 -9.26 5.62
C THR A 373 3.68 -8.81 5.85
N TYR A 374 3.36 -7.63 5.36
CA TYR A 374 2.01 -7.11 5.27
C TYR A 374 1.51 -7.26 3.83
N THR A 375 0.31 -7.75 3.65
CA THR A 375 -0.34 -7.84 2.33
C THR A 375 -1.67 -7.11 2.40
N GLU A 376 -1.89 -6.19 1.47
CA GLU A 376 -3.17 -5.53 1.22
C GLU A 376 -3.84 -6.20 0.02
N ASP A 377 -5.06 -6.70 0.21
CA ASP A 377 -5.92 -7.19 -0.88
C ASP A 377 -6.69 -5.98 -1.43
N ALA A 378 -6.57 -5.71 -2.71
CA ALA A 378 -7.24 -4.60 -3.37
C ALA A 378 -8.41 -5.03 -4.26
N SER A 379 -8.78 -6.30 -4.21
CA SER A 379 -9.94 -6.85 -4.92
C SER A 379 -11.22 -6.21 -4.39
N ASP A 380 -11.90 -5.42 -5.22
CA ASP A 380 -13.05 -4.61 -4.81
C ASP A 380 -14.00 -4.37 -5.98
N THR A 381 -15.27 -4.07 -5.65
CA THR A 381 -16.30 -3.67 -6.61
C THR A 381 -16.95 -2.37 -6.17
N TRP A 382 -16.85 -1.34 -7.00
CA TRP A 382 -17.38 -0.02 -6.66
C TRP A 382 -18.15 0.63 -7.81
N PHE A 383 -18.81 1.75 -7.51
CA PHE A 383 -19.51 2.58 -8.48
C PHE A 383 -18.82 3.92 -8.65
N GLU A 384 -18.79 4.42 -9.87
CA GLU A 384 -18.38 5.79 -10.20
C GLU A 384 -19.57 6.55 -10.79
N TYR A 385 -19.73 7.80 -10.36
CA TYR A 385 -20.72 8.73 -10.88
C TYR A 385 -20.01 10.00 -11.31
N ALA A 386 -20.41 10.57 -12.44
CA ALA A 386 -19.86 11.82 -12.92
C ALA A 386 -20.94 12.72 -13.56
N ILE A 387 -20.71 14.00 -13.46
CA ILE A 387 -21.39 15.02 -14.24
C ILE A 387 -20.34 15.85 -14.96
N GLY A 388 -20.52 16.11 -16.23
CA GLY A 388 -19.54 16.84 -17.01
C GLY A 388 -20.09 17.41 -18.30
N GLY A 389 -19.19 18.00 -19.07
CA GLY A 389 -19.50 18.54 -20.36
C GLY A 389 -18.33 19.24 -21.01
N ASN A 390 -18.53 19.63 -22.24
CA ASN A 390 -17.60 20.45 -23.00
C ASN A 390 -18.31 21.65 -23.63
N TYR A 391 -17.53 22.67 -23.96
CA TYR A 391 -18.00 23.86 -24.61
C TYR A 391 -17.02 24.34 -25.69
N ASN A 392 -17.49 24.42 -26.93
CA ASN A 392 -16.73 24.88 -28.09
C ASN A 392 -16.83 26.42 -28.12
N LEU A 393 -15.78 27.10 -27.67
CA LEU A 393 -15.67 28.56 -27.72
C LEU A 393 -15.57 29.04 -29.16
N SER A 394 -14.83 28.30 -29.97
CA SER A 394 -14.67 28.52 -31.42
C SER A 394 -14.52 27.13 -32.12
N SER A 395 -14.36 27.13 -33.44
CA SER A 395 -14.03 25.90 -34.19
C SER A 395 -12.67 25.32 -33.85
N THR A 396 -11.82 26.07 -33.16
CA THR A 396 -10.47 25.60 -32.79
C THR A 396 -10.24 25.52 -31.29
N THR A 397 -11.13 26.00 -30.45
CA THR A 397 -10.95 26.10 -29.00
C THR A 397 -12.11 25.44 -28.28
N GLN A 398 -11.82 24.42 -27.49
CA GLN A 398 -12.78 23.71 -26.65
C GLN A 398 -12.33 23.74 -25.19
N PHE A 399 -13.28 23.98 -24.28
CA PHE A 399 -13.12 23.76 -22.84
C PHE A 399 -13.93 22.56 -22.41
N TYR A 400 -13.47 21.87 -21.38
CA TYR A 400 -14.18 20.73 -20.81
C TYR A 400 -13.98 20.64 -19.29
N ALA A 401 -14.97 20.11 -18.61
CA ALA A 401 -14.91 19.85 -17.19
C ALA A 401 -15.78 18.66 -16.81
N ASP A 402 -15.35 17.90 -15.83
CA ASP A 402 -16.20 16.92 -15.14
C ASP A 402 -15.90 16.90 -13.63
N LEU A 403 -16.94 16.55 -12.86
CA LEU A 403 -16.86 16.26 -11.45
C LEU A 403 -17.33 14.83 -11.25
N SER A 404 -16.51 14.01 -10.62
CA SER A 404 -16.81 12.61 -10.34
C SER A 404 -16.63 12.24 -8.87
N ARG A 405 -17.25 11.13 -8.46
CA ARG A 405 -17.08 10.52 -7.16
C ARG A 405 -17.28 9.01 -7.27
N THR A 406 -16.71 8.27 -6.32
CA THR A 406 -16.98 6.85 -6.15
C THR A 406 -17.87 6.57 -4.94
N SER A 407 -18.47 5.40 -4.91
CA SER A 407 -19.19 4.86 -3.76
C SER A 407 -18.97 3.35 -3.66
N ASN A 408 -19.06 2.81 -2.46
CA ASN A 408 -18.80 1.40 -2.15
C ASN A 408 -17.39 0.96 -2.55
N ALA A 409 -16.40 1.84 -2.41
CA ALA A 409 -15.00 1.57 -2.71
C ALA A 409 -14.19 1.58 -1.41
N GLU A 410 -13.33 0.58 -1.22
CA GLU A 410 -12.34 0.58 -0.14
C GLU A 410 -11.37 1.75 -0.30
N LEU A 411 -10.83 1.93 -1.53
CA LEU A 411 -10.15 3.16 -1.92
C LEU A 411 -11.15 4.09 -2.62
N SER A 412 -11.83 4.91 -1.85
CA SER A 412 -12.88 5.81 -2.34
C SER A 412 -12.33 7.15 -2.82
N GLU A 413 -12.96 7.71 -3.86
CA GLU A 413 -12.77 9.10 -4.31
C GLU A 413 -14.04 9.92 -3.96
N PRO A 414 -14.08 10.62 -2.81
CA PRO A 414 -15.24 11.43 -2.43
C PRO A 414 -15.57 12.52 -3.45
N TRP A 415 -14.56 13.04 -4.12
CA TRP A 415 -14.70 13.95 -5.26
C TRP A 415 -13.40 13.97 -6.09
N ARG A 416 -13.56 14.17 -7.38
CA ARG A 416 -12.49 14.46 -8.35
C ARG A 416 -12.99 15.46 -9.36
N LEU A 417 -12.29 16.58 -9.52
CA LEU A 417 -12.55 17.63 -10.49
C LEU A 417 -11.50 17.54 -11.61
N ASN A 418 -11.96 17.54 -12.84
CA ASN A 418 -11.15 17.58 -14.04
C ASN A 418 -11.57 18.80 -14.88
N VAL A 419 -10.61 19.65 -15.25
CA VAL A 419 -10.83 20.82 -16.08
C VAL A 419 -9.72 20.94 -17.10
N GLY A 420 -10.07 21.18 -18.36
CA GLY A 420 -9.08 21.31 -19.40
C GLY A 420 -9.54 22.13 -20.61
N ALA A 421 -8.59 22.31 -21.51
CA ALA A 421 -8.81 22.98 -22.79
C ALA A 421 -8.03 22.29 -23.90
N ARG A 422 -8.57 22.37 -25.13
CA ARG A 422 -7.94 21.89 -26.35
C ARG A 422 -7.92 22.99 -27.39
N TRP A 423 -6.79 23.12 -28.08
CA TRP A 423 -6.61 23.94 -29.27
C TRP A 423 -6.34 23.08 -30.49
N ALA A 424 -7.18 23.21 -31.51
CA ALA A 424 -7.01 22.56 -32.79
C ALA A 424 -6.42 23.56 -33.84
N PHE A 425 -5.63 23.04 -34.79
CA PHE A 425 -5.04 23.81 -35.88
C PHE A 425 -4.83 22.95 -37.12
#